data_9320def64b503b31073e881d392729c4
#
_entry.id   9320def64b503b31073e881d392729c4
#
_cell.length_a   1.000
_cell.length_b   1.000
_cell.length_c   1.000
_cell.angle_alpha   90.00
_cell.angle_beta   90.00
_cell.angle_gamma   90.00
#
_symmetry.space_group_name_H-M   'P 1'
#
loop_
_entity.id
_entity.type
_entity.pdbx_description
1 polymer ?
#
loop_
_entity_poly.entity_id
_entity_poly.type
_entity_poly.pdbx_seq_one_letter_code
_entity_poly.pdbx_strand_id
1 'polypeptide(L)' 'MSEKEKIRCGVAGVGYLGQHHARIYNELESCNLVGIFEPNQDAAKKVMDLYGCERFKTVEELGESCDAVSVVCPTD' A
#
# COMPACT_ATOMS: atom_id res chain seq x y z
N MET A 1 23.45 12.95 -10.80
CA MET A 1 22.83 12.82 -9.69
C MET A 1 22.17 11.55 -9.62
N SER A 2 22.20 11.08 -8.60
CA SER A 2 21.61 9.85 -8.48
C SER A 2 20.18 9.99 -8.65
N GLU A 3 19.58 8.97 -8.98
CA GLU A 3 18.24 8.94 -8.97
C GLU A 3 17.74 9.23 -7.67
N LYS A 4 16.70 9.95 -7.59
CA LYS A 4 16.06 10.14 -6.38
C LYS A 4 15.53 8.87 -5.89
N GLU A 5 15.74 8.61 -4.65
CA GLU A 5 15.16 7.45 -4.03
C GLU A 5 13.69 7.66 -3.92
N LYS A 6 12.93 6.65 -4.28
CA LYS A 6 11.50 6.73 -4.13
C LYS A 6 11.12 6.47 -2.69
N ILE A 7 10.04 7.12 -2.26
CA ILE A 7 9.48 6.88 -0.95
C ILE A 7 8.76 5.55 -0.97
N ARG A 8 9.10 4.68 -0.03
CA ARG A 8 8.44 3.39 0.06
C ARG A 8 7.14 3.58 0.82
N CYS A 9 6.05 3.29 0.14
CA CYS A 9 4.72 3.55 0.68
C CYS A 9 3.94 2.27 0.87
N GLY A 10 3.07 2.28 1.85
CA GLY A 10 2.17 1.17 2.08
C GLY A 10 0.79 1.67 2.42
N VAL A 11 -0.20 0.80 2.29
CA VAL A 11 -1.57 1.13 2.60
C VAL A 11 -2.13 0.08 3.54
N ALA A 12 -2.64 0.51 4.68
CA ALA A 12 -3.32 -0.38 5.61
C ALA A 12 -4.81 -0.19 5.40
N GLY A 13 -5.48 -1.24 4.96
CA GLY A 13 -6.91 -1.18 4.67
C GLY A 13 -7.15 -0.85 3.21
N VAL A 14 -7.34 -1.87 2.36
CA VAL A 14 -7.53 -1.62 0.93
C VAL A 14 -8.94 -1.94 0.49
N GLY A 15 -9.93 -1.58 1.32
CA GLY A 15 -11.29 -1.58 0.88
C GLY A 15 -11.47 -0.48 -0.17
N TYR A 16 -12.69 0.00 -0.31
CA TYR A 16 -13.00 0.92 -1.40
C TYR A 16 -12.06 2.12 -1.44
N LEU A 17 -11.93 2.83 -0.32
CA LEU A 17 -11.07 4.02 -0.28
C LEU A 17 -9.60 3.65 -0.31
N GLY A 18 -9.23 2.54 0.32
CA GLY A 18 -7.84 2.13 0.34
C GLY A 18 -7.31 1.80 -1.04
N GLN A 19 -8.18 1.28 -1.91
CA GLN A 19 -7.76 1.01 -3.28
C GLN A 19 -7.39 2.28 -4.02
N HIS A 20 -8.09 3.39 -3.74
CA HIS A 20 -7.74 4.66 -4.32
C HIS A 20 -6.35 5.11 -3.86
N HIS A 21 -6.05 4.95 -2.58
CA HIS A 21 -4.74 5.32 -2.06
C HIS A 21 -3.64 4.47 -2.71
N ALA A 22 -3.89 3.17 -2.85
CA ALA A 22 -2.91 2.30 -3.47
C ALA A 22 -2.66 2.70 -4.92
N ARG A 23 -3.72 3.04 -5.64
CA ARG A 23 -3.57 3.46 -7.02
C ARG A 23 -2.76 4.74 -7.13
N ILE A 24 -3.05 5.70 -6.26
CA ILE A 24 -2.34 6.97 -6.30
C ILE A 24 -0.85 6.74 -6.04
N TYR A 25 -0.51 5.96 -5.03
CA TYR A 25 0.89 5.70 -4.75
C TYR A 25 1.56 4.98 -5.91
N ASN A 26 0.85 4.06 -6.56
CA ASN A 26 1.42 3.34 -7.67
C ASN A 26 1.68 4.22 -8.87
N GLU A 27 0.90 5.29 -9.02
CA GLU A 27 1.04 6.19 -10.16
C GLU A 27 2.05 7.32 -9.93
N LEU A 28 2.37 7.62 -8.68
CA LEU A 28 3.30 8.70 -8.39
C LEU A 28 4.73 8.25 -8.64
N GLU A 29 5.46 9.04 -9.42
CA GLU A 29 6.83 8.67 -9.71
C GLU A 29 7.73 8.72 -8.50
N SER A 30 7.39 9.55 -7.52
CA SER A 30 8.21 9.67 -6.33
C SER A 30 7.91 8.61 -5.29
N CYS A 31 6.94 7.74 -5.54
CA CYS A 31 6.53 6.72 -4.58
C CYS A 31 6.65 5.33 -5.16
N ASN A 32 6.94 4.40 -4.28
CA ASN A 32 6.95 3.00 -4.64
C ASN A 32 5.99 2.28 -3.71
N LEU A 33 4.93 1.72 -4.26
CA LEU A 33 3.96 0.98 -3.44
C LEU A 33 4.56 -0.36 -3.09
N VAL A 34 5.06 -0.48 -1.86
CA VAL A 34 5.74 -1.68 -1.42
C VAL A 34 4.75 -2.76 -1.05
N GLY A 35 3.70 -2.41 -0.34
CA GLY A 35 2.79 -3.43 0.11
C GLY A 35 1.56 -2.89 0.77
N ILE A 36 0.72 -3.80 1.20
CA ILE A 36 -0.54 -3.48 1.84
C ILE A 36 -0.76 -4.39 3.04
N PHE A 37 -1.60 -3.93 3.94
CA PHE A 37 -2.14 -4.77 4.99
C PHE A 37 -3.65 -4.77 4.82
N GLU A 38 -4.25 -5.94 4.67
CA GLU A 38 -5.68 -6.06 4.50
C GLU A 38 -6.13 -7.42 4.98
N PRO A 39 -7.00 -7.49 6.00
CA PRO A 39 -7.47 -8.78 6.48
C PRO A 39 -8.35 -9.53 5.49
N ASN A 40 -9.04 -8.81 4.61
CA ASN A 40 -9.91 -9.45 3.63
C ASN A 40 -9.07 -9.96 2.47
N GLN A 41 -9.05 -11.28 2.27
CA GLN A 41 -8.22 -11.87 1.25
C GLN A 41 -8.58 -11.43 -0.14
N ASP A 42 -9.87 -11.29 -0.43
CA ASP A 42 -10.29 -10.93 -1.78
C ASP A 42 -9.88 -9.50 -2.12
N ALA A 43 -10.02 -8.59 -1.17
CA ALA A 43 -9.62 -7.22 -1.39
C ALA A 43 -8.12 -7.12 -1.56
N ALA A 44 -7.37 -7.85 -0.73
CA ALA A 44 -5.92 -7.84 -0.82
C ALA A 44 -5.44 -8.39 -2.15
N LYS A 45 -6.03 -9.52 -2.58
CA LYS A 45 -5.61 -10.14 -3.81
C LYS A 45 -5.84 -9.23 -5.00
N LYS A 46 -6.95 -8.52 -5.00
CA LYS A 46 -7.26 -7.62 -6.10
C LYS A 46 -6.18 -6.54 -6.25
N VAL A 47 -5.77 -5.94 -5.14
CA VAL A 47 -4.75 -4.90 -5.19
C VAL A 47 -3.39 -5.48 -5.55
N MET A 48 -3.06 -6.64 -4.99
CA MET A 48 -1.79 -7.29 -5.32
C MET A 48 -1.70 -7.62 -6.80
N ASP A 49 -2.80 -8.11 -7.38
CA ASP A 49 -2.81 -8.45 -8.79
C ASP A 49 -2.71 -7.20 -9.67
N LEU A 50 -3.32 -6.11 -9.24
CA LEU A 50 -3.32 -4.90 -10.04
C LEU A 50 -1.97 -4.19 -10.01
N TYR A 51 -1.31 -4.17 -8.87
CA TYR A 51 -0.12 -3.32 -8.70
C TYR A 51 1.13 -4.08 -8.38
N GLY A 52 1.05 -5.38 -8.15
CA GLY A 52 2.25 -6.18 -7.91
C GLY A 52 2.91 -5.93 -6.57
N CYS A 53 2.16 -5.46 -5.59
CA CYS A 53 2.72 -5.22 -4.28
C CYS A 53 2.54 -6.44 -3.38
N GLU A 54 3.19 -6.41 -2.22
CA GLU A 54 3.13 -7.52 -1.28
C GLU A 54 2.03 -7.31 -0.28
N ARG A 55 1.56 -8.41 0.30
CA ARG A 55 0.61 -8.34 1.40
C ARG A 55 1.34 -8.69 2.68
N PHE A 56 1.21 -7.84 3.69
CA PHE A 56 1.85 -8.06 4.98
C PHE A 56 0.83 -8.58 5.99
N LYS A 57 1.30 -9.34 6.94
CA LYS A 57 0.41 -9.96 7.91
C LYS A 57 -0.02 -9.02 9.00
N THR A 58 0.79 -8.00 9.29
CA THR A 58 0.45 -7.04 10.32
C THR A 58 0.79 -5.65 9.84
N VAL A 59 0.17 -4.66 10.48
CA VAL A 59 0.47 -3.27 10.19
C VAL A 59 1.91 -2.96 10.58
N GLU A 60 2.39 -3.57 11.64
CA GLU A 60 3.75 -3.35 12.10
C GLU A 60 4.77 -3.79 11.05
N GLU A 61 4.53 -4.95 10.45
CA GLU A 61 5.45 -5.41 9.42
C GLU A 61 5.43 -4.50 8.21
N LEU A 62 4.25 -4.04 7.85
CA LEU A 62 4.13 -3.11 6.75
C LEU A 62 4.90 -1.83 7.05
N GLY A 63 4.74 -1.31 8.27
CA GLY A 63 5.42 -0.09 8.65
C GLY A 63 6.92 -0.21 8.63
N GLU A 64 7.43 -1.39 8.99
CA GLU A 64 8.87 -1.59 8.99
C GLU A 64 9.45 -1.58 7.58
N SER A 65 8.65 -1.93 6.61
CA SER A 65 9.11 -2.00 5.23
C SER A 65 8.86 -0.72 4.45
N CYS A 66 8.19 0.25 5.05
CA CYS A 66 7.78 1.45 4.35
C CYS A 66 8.28 2.69 5.04
N ASP A 67 8.47 3.75 4.27
CA ASP A 67 8.79 5.06 4.82
C ASP A 67 7.51 5.79 5.24
N ALA A 68 6.42 5.48 4.58
CA ALA A 68 5.12 6.11 4.87
C ALA A 68 4.02 5.09 4.67
N VAL A 69 3.04 5.11 5.55
CA VAL A 69 1.90 4.21 5.46
C VAL A 69 0.62 5.02 5.62
N SER A 70 -0.29 4.84 4.69
CA SER A 70 -1.63 5.41 4.82
C SER A 70 -2.51 4.41 5.52
N VAL A 71 -3.14 4.84 6.60
CA VAL A 71 -4.06 3.98 7.32
C VAL A 71 -5.47 4.43 6.97
N VAL A 72 -6.20 3.55 6.30
CA VAL A 72 -7.56 3.85 5.87
C VAL A 72 -8.50 3.00 6.67
N CYS A 73 -9.31 3.64 7.48
CA CYS A 73 -10.26 2.92 8.32
C CYS A 73 -11.63 3.04 7.70
N PRO A 74 -12.35 1.94 7.60
CA PRO A 74 -13.71 2.04 7.10
C PRO A 74 -14.55 2.85 8.07
N THR A 75 -15.39 3.68 7.52
CA THR A 75 -16.34 4.39 8.36
C THR A 75 -17.64 3.67 8.26
N ASP A 76 -18.24 3.47 9.37
CA ASP A 76 -19.51 2.78 9.39
C ASP A 76 -20.66 3.68 9.05
#